data_7213c02e6a0f2a6f53ee348511a1152f
#
_entry.id   7213c02e6a0f2a6f53ee348511a1152f
#
_cell.length_a   1.000
_cell.length_b   1.000
_cell.length_c   1.000
_cell.angle_alpha   90.00
_cell.angle_beta   90.00
_cell.angle_gamma   90.00
#
_symmetry.space_group_name_H-M   'P 1'
#
loop_
_entity.id
_entity.type
_entity.pdbx_description
1 polymer ?
#
loop_
_entity_poly.entity_id
_entity_poly.type
_entity_poly.pdbx_seq_one_letter_code
_entity_poly.pdbx_strand_id
1 'polypeptide(L)'
;MKKILVIFIILCCNLTVYAISDSATSSVVLDTSSRRILYQKNKDEKRLIASITKIMTAVVAIENKNLDDVVTVGEEVLPMYGSNIYIEVGEKMTLRNLLYGLLLRSGNELALTE
;
A
#
# COMPACT_ATOMS: atom_id res chain seq x y z
N MET A 1 -25.09 -52.32 -4.16
CA MET A 1 -24.01 -52.22 -3.18
C MET A 1 -22.80 -51.45 -3.70
N LYS A 2 -22.19 -51.77 -4.87
CA LYS A 2 -21.02 -51.06 -5.40
C LYS A 2 -21.23 -49.54 -5.60
N LYS A 3 -22.39 -49.12 -6.09
CA LYS A 3 -22.72 -47.67 -6.30
C LYS A 3 -22.81 -46.90 -4.99
N ILE A 4 -23.33 -47.51 -3.94
CA ILE A 4 -23.43 -46.88 -2.60
C ILE A 4 -22.05 -46.71 -1.99
N LEU A 5 -21.14 -47.67 -2.17
CA LEU A 5 -19.76 -47.62 -1.71
C LEU A 5 -18.99 -46.46 -2.38
N VAL A 6 -19.18 -46.28 -3.69
CA VAL A 6 -18.53 -45.18 -4.44
C VAL A 6 -19.01 -43.81 -3.95
N ILE A 7 -20.31 -43.64 -3.72
CA ILE A 7 -20.87 -42.41 -3.17
C ILE A 7 -20.30 -42.12 -1.76
N PHE A 8 -20.18 -43.14 -0.94
CA PHE A 8 -19.64 -43.01 0.41
C PHE A 8 -18.14 -42.62 0.39
N ILE A 9 -17.33 -43.18 -0.53
CA ILE A 9 -15.92 -42.78 -0.70
C ILE A 9 -15.80 -41.31 -1.15
N ILE A 10 -16.66 -40.87 -2.07
CA ILE A 10 -16.68 -39.44 -2.53
C ILE A 10 -17.05 -38.49 -1.39
N LEU A 11 -18.03 -38.86 -0.55
CA LEU A 11 -18.41 -38.09 0.62
C LEU A 11 -17.30 -38.01 1.70
N CYS A 12 -16.48 -39.06 1.82
CA CYS A 12 -15.38 -39.13 2.78
C CYS A 12 -14.10 -38.39 2.30
N CYS A 13 -14.00 -38.05 1.02
CA CYS A 13 -12.92 -37.20 0.50
C CYS A 13 -13.15 -35.72 0.93
N ASN A 14 -12.96 -35.44 2.22
CA ASN A 14 -12.86 -34.08 2.70
C ASN A 14 -11.56 -33.48 2.15
N LEU A 15 -11.65 -32.78 1.03
CA LEU A 15 -10.58 -31.94 0.53
C LEU A 15 -10.42 -30.81 1.54
N THR A 16 -9.41 -30.89 2.39
CA THR A 16 -9.00 -29.79 3.25
C THR A 16 -8.49 -28.67 2.35
N VAL A 17 -9.35 -27.71 2.06
CA VAL A 17 -8.92 -26.46 1.43
C VAL A 17 -8.19 -25.65 2.50
N TYR A 18 -6.86 -25.53 2.35
CA TYR A 18 -6.11 -24.59 3.16
C TYR A 18 -6.51 -23.19 2.76
N ALA A 19 -7.31 -22.54 3.59
CA ALA A 19 -7.61 -21.12 3.43
C ALA A 19 -6.35 -20.30 3.75
N ILE A 20 -6.07 -19.29 2.94
CA ILE A 20 -5.05 -18.29 3.28
C ILE A 20 -5.48 -17.66 4.60
N SER A 21 -4.61 -17.79 5.63
CA SER A 21 -4.83 -17.15 6.93
C SER A 21 -3.81 -16.03 7.10
N ASP A 22 -4.31 -14.84 7.35
CA ASP A 22 -3.50 -13.67 7.68
C ASP A 22 -3.99 -13.01 8.98
N SER A 23 -3.11 -12.31 9.67
CA SER A 23 -3.40 -11.56 10.90
C SER A 23 -3.88 -10.14 10.63
N ALA A 24 -3.87 -9.68 9.38
CA ALA A 24 -4.32 -8.35 9.01
C ALA A 24 -5.84 -8.22 9.21
N THR A 25 -6.30 -7.03 9.54
CA THR A 25 -7.74 -6.75 9.69
C THR A 25 -8.43 -6.67 8.33
N SER A 26 -7.72 -6.21 7.30
CA SER A 26 -8.17 -6.18 5.91
C SER A 26 -7.02 -6.56 4.99
N SER A 27 -7.32 -7.35 3.96
CA SER A 27 -6.31 -7.85 3.01
C SER A 27 -6.91 -8.00 1.62
N VAL A 28 -6.10 -7.75 0.61
CA VAL A 28 -6.42 -8.03 -0.78
C VAL A 28 -5.17 -8.57 -1.48
N VAL A 29 -5.34 -9.65 -2.23
CA VAL A 29 -4.33 -10.16 -3.15
C VAL A 29 -4.89 -10.04 -4.57
N LEU A 30 -4.19 -9.30 -5.40
CA LEU A 30 -4.58 -9.00 -6.77
C LEU A 30 -3.54 -9.58 -7.74
N ASP A 31 -4.01 -10.30 -8.75
CA ASP A 31 -3.21 -10.61 -9.92
C ASP A 31 -3.17 -9.38 -10.83
N THR A 32 -1.99 -8.77 -10.96
CA THR A 32 -1.80 -7.52 -11.71
C THR A 32 -1.99 -7.67 -13.21
N SER A 33 -1.76 -8.88 -13.76
CA SER A 33 -1.91 -9.14 -15.20
C SER A 33 -3.38 -9.33 -15.59
N SER A 34 -4.13 -10.12 -14.86
CA SER A 34 -5.56 -10.38 -15.13
C SER A 34 -6.51 -9.45 -14.40
N ARG A 35 -6.01 -8.65 -13.46
CA ARG A 35 -6.77 -7.80 -12.54
C ARG A 35 -7.79 -8.56 -11.68
N ARG A 36 -7.58 -9.86 -11.50
CA ARG A 36 -8.46 -10.69 -10.67
C ARG A 36 -8.04 -10.63 -9.21
N ILE A 37 -9.03 -10.49 -8.33
CA ILE A 37 -8.82 -10.65 -6.90
C ILE A 37 -8.70 -12.15 -6.59
N LEU A 38 -7.55 -12.56 -6.10
CA LEU A 38 -7.25 -13.95 -5.73
C LEU A 38 -7.62 -14.26 -4.27
N TYR A 39 -7.56 -13.24 -3.41
CA TYR A 39 -7.94 -13.33 -2.02
C TYR A 39 -8.43 -11.95 -1.53
N GLN A 40 -9.42 -11.96 -0.65
CA GLN A 40 -9.89 -10.74 -0.02
C GLN A 40 -10.42 -11.00 1.40
N LYS A 41 -10.20 -10.02 2.26
CA LYS A 41 -10.72 -9.95 3.63
C LYS A 41 -11.06 -8.51 3.93
N ASN A 42 -12.34 -8.19 4.19
CA ASN A 42 -12.81 -6.84 4.50
C ASN A 42 -12.29 -5.74 3.53
N LYS A 43 -12.18 -6.05 2.23
CA LYS A 43 -11.53 -5.17 1.24
C LYS A 43 -12.20 -3.81 1.06
N ASP A 44 -13.49 -3.73 1.30
CA ASP A 44 -14.29 -2.51 1.11
C ASP A 44 -14.51 -1.73 2.41
N GLU A 45 -13.94 -2.22 3.52
CA GLU A 45 -14.08 -1.56 4.80
C GLU A 45 -13.19 -0.31 4.87
N LYS A 46 -13.81 0.84 5.16
CA LYS A 46 -13.09 2.11 5.32
C LYS A 46 -12.28 2.08 6.62
N ARG A 47 -10.97 2.31 6.51
CA ARG A 47 -10.02 2.27 7.61
C ARG A 47 -9.02 3.41 7.55
N LEU A 48 -8.50 3.79 8.70
CA LEU A 48 -7.31 4.64 8.77
C LEU A 48 -6.11 3.76 8.42
N ILE A 49 -5.49 4.04 7.29
CA ILE A 49 -4.39 3.25 6.72
C ILE A 49 -3.01 3.85 7.01
N ALA A 50 -2.96 4.89 7.85
CA ALA A 50 -1.72 5.57 8.26
C ALA A 50 -0.83 5.88 7.04
N SER A 51 0.47 5.61 7.14
CA SER A 51 1.44 5.95 6.09
C SER A 51 1.26 5.23 4.75
N ILE A 52 0.38 4.24 4.64
CA ILE A 52 0.03 3.66 3.34
C ILE A 52 -0.56 4.73 2.40
N THR A 53 -1.20 5.77 2.94
CA THR A 53 -1.69 6.93 2.18
C THR A 53 -0.59 7.58 1.32
N LYS A 54 0.67 7.57 1.76
CA LYS A 54 1.80 8.15 1.03
C LYS A 54 2.09 7.48 -0.31
N ILE A 55 1.66 6.23 -0.49
CA ILE A 55 1.72 5.56 -1.79
C ILE A 55 0.86 6.32 -2.81
N MET A 56 -0.35 6.72 -2.42
CA MET A 56 -1.23 7.50 -3.31
C MET A 56 -0.66 8.89 -3.58
N THR A 57 -0.11 9.58 -2.55
CA THR A 57 0.58 10.86 -2.74
C THR A 57 1.69 10.73 -3.78
N ALA A 58 2.54 9.69 -3.66
CA ALA A 58 3.61 9.45 -4.62
C ALA A 58 3.09 9.16 -6.04
N VAL A 59 2.02 8.37 -6.17
CA VAL A 59 1.40 8.08 -7.48
C VAL A 59 0.91 9.38 -8.13
N VAL A 60 0.18 10.21 -7.39
CA VAL A 60 -0.31 11.50 -7.91
C VAL A 60 0.84 12.41 -8.33
N ALA A 61 1.90 12.50 -7.53
CA ALA A 61 3.08 13.29 -7.88
C ALA A 61 3.76 12.79 -9.17
N ILE A 62 3.96 11.47 -9.30
CA ILE A 62 4.60 10.85 -10.47
C ILE A 62 3.76 11.06 -11.75
N GLU A 63 2.43 11.02 -11.64
CA GLU A 63 1.55 11.17 -12.79
C GLU A 63 1.40 12.63 -13.26
N ASN A 64 1.66 13.62 -12.40
CA ASN A 64 1.37 15.01 -12.68
C ASN A 64 2.59 15.94 -12.76
N LYS A 65 3.77 15.49 -12.33
CA LYS A 65 4.99 16.31 -12.25
C LYS A 65 6.19 15.59 -12.88
N ASN A 66 7.21 16.36 -13.22
CA ASN A 66 8.48 15.78 -13.65
C ASN A 66 9.34 15.46 -12.43
N LEU A 67 9.83 14.22 -12.35
CA LEU A 67 10.63 13.73 -11.22
C LEU A 67 11.97 14.46 -11.04
N ASP A 68 12.47 15.11 -12.09
CA ASP A 68 13.73 15.84 -12.08
C ASP A 68 13.54 17.33 -11.75
N ASP A 69 12.29 17.80 -11.57
CA ASP A 69 12.01 19.16 -11.11
C ASP A 69 12.61 19.38 -9.72
N VAL A 70 13.24 20.53 -9.55
CA VAL A 70 13.83 20.93 -8.27
C VAL A 70 12.79 21.69 -7.47
N VAL A 71 12.44 21.17 -6.32
CA VAL A 71 11.54 21.77 -5.34
C VAL A 71 12.36 22.46 -4.28
N THR A 72 11.94 23.66 -3.87
CA THR A 72 12.50 24.38 -2.72
C THR A 72 11.57 24.17 -1.53
N VAL A 73 12.12 23.64 -0.43
CA VAL A 73 11.37 23.40 0.81
C VAL A 73 10.94 24.72 1.44
N GLY A 74 9.65 24.88 1.66
CA GLY A 74 9.05 26.05 2.29
C GLY A 74 8.80 25.88 3.79
N GLU A 75 8.14 26.88 4.39
CA GLU A 75 7.84 26.89 5.83
C GLU A 75 6.74 25.89 6.23
N GLU A 76 6.02 25.31 5.28
CA GLU A 76 4.98 24.31 5.49
C GLU A 76 5.49 23.05 6.22
N VAL A 77 6.81 22.80 6.19
CA VAL A 77 7.43 21.65 6.87
C VAL A 77 7.60 21.84 8.37
N LEU A 78 7.62 23.08 8.86
CA LEU A 78 7.92 23.42 10.27
C LEU A 78 6.93 22.82 11.29
N PRO A 79 5.59 22.79 11.06
CA PRO A 79 4.63 22.29 12.04
C PRO A 79 4.46 20.77 12.00
N MET A 80 5.26 20.05 11.20
CA MET A 80 5.05 18.62 11.01
C MET A 80 5.60 17.77 12.15
N TYR A 81 4.76 16.82 12.61
CA TYR A 81 5.10 15.88 13.66
C TYR A 81 5.16 14.45 13.13
N GLY A 82 5.86 13.60 13.85
CA GLY A 82 5.96 12.17 13.55
C GLY A 82 7.24 11.83 12.76
N SER A 83 7.14 10.87 11.86
CA SER A 83 8.28 10.47 11.02
C SER A 83 8.70 11.61 10.12
N ASN A 84 9.97 11.98 10.17
CA ASN A 84 10.54 13.00 9.31
C ASN A 84 11.99 12.65 8.92
N ILE A 85 12.57 13.35 7.95
CA ILE A 85 13.97 13.24 7.54
C ILE A 85 14.78 14.48 7.87
N TYR A 86 14.17 15.43 8.59
CA TYR A 86 14.80 16.68 9.05
C TYR A 86 15.29 17.57 7.93
N ILE A 87 14.47 17.73 6.86
CA ILE A 87 14.77 18.72 5.82
C ILE A 87 14.59 20.14 6.35
N GLU A 88 15.42 21.07 5.85
CA GLU A 88 15.42 22.45 6.30
C GLU A 88 14.71 23.37 5.30
N VAL A 89 14.07 24.43 5.80
CA VAL A 89 13.47 25.46 4.96
C VAL A 89 14.55 26.09 4.05
N GLY A 90 14.23 26.20 2.78
CA GLY A 90 15.17 26.69 1.76
C GLY A 90 16.06 25.62 1.13
N GLU A 91 16.04 24.39 1.65
CA GLU A 91 16.74 23.26 1.03
C GLU A 91 16.14 22.98 -0.35
N LYS A 92 17.00 22.55 -1.28
CA LYS A 92 16.57 22.24 -2.66
C LYS A 92 16.88 20.79 -2.98
N MET A 93 15.86 20.07 -3.43
CA MET A 93 16.02 18.71 -3.89
C MET A 93 15.06 18.36 -5.02
N THR A 94 15.38 17.33 -5.77
CA THR A 94 14.49 16.89 -6.84
C THR A 94 13.23 16.21 -6.27
N LEU A 95 12.12 16.29 -7.00
CA LEU A 95 10.90 15.58 -6.64
C LEU A 95 11.18 14.08 -6.44
N ARG A 96 12.06 13.50 -7.25
CA ARG A 96 12.51 12.11 -7.11
C ARG A 96 13.07 11.83 -5.71
N ASN A 97 13.94 12.70 -5.20
CA ASN A 97 14.54 12.52 -3.87
C ASN A 97 13.52 12.72 -2.76
N LEU A 98 12.59 13.68 -2.91
CA LEU A 98 11.46 13.85 -1.99
C LEU A 98 10.61 12.58 -1.91
N LEU A 99 10.27 11.97 -3.04
CA LEU A 99 9.51 10.71 -3.08
C LEU A 99 10.25 9.53 -2.46
N TYR A 100 11.57 9.44 -2.62
CA TYR A 100 12.36 8.44 -1.90
C TYR A 100 12.29 8.64 -0.38
N GLY A 101 12.45 9.86 0.10
CA GLY A 101 12.28 10.18 1.52
C GLY A 101 10.88 9.87 2.03
N LEU A 102 9.86 10.25 1.27
CA LEU A 102 8.45 9.99 1.57
C LEU A 102 8.16 8.50 1.76
N LEU A 103 8.62 7.66 0.82
CA LEU A 103 8.29 6.24 0.81
C LEU A 103 9.23 5.39 1.69
N LEU A 104 10.54 5.70 1.72
CA LEU A 104 11.52 4.88 2.45
C LEU A 104 11.61 5.26 3.93
N ARG A 105 11.44 6.54 4.27
CA ARG A 105 11.54 7.05 5.64
C ARG A 105 10.22 7.48 6.21
N SER A 106 9.16 7.47 5.38
CA SER A 106 7.83 7.92 5.79
C SER A 106 7.80 9.37 6.29
N GLY A 107 8.66 10.24 5.75
CA GLY A 107 8.73 11.66 6.13
C GLY A 107 7.39 12.36 5.90
N ASN A 108 6.81 12.92 6.95
CA ASN A 108 5.50 13.59 6.86
C ASN A 108 5.63 14.95 6.16
N GLU A 109 6.73 15.66 6.42
CA GLU A 109 7.03 16.96 5.84
C GLU A 109 7.13 16.92 4.30
N LEU A 110 7.54 15.77 3.76
CA LEU A 110 7.72 15.58 2.32
C LEU A 110 6.40 15.49 1.55
N ALA A 111 5.31 15.24 2.23
CA ALA A 111 3.99 15.20 1.61
C ALA A 111 3.39 16.60 1.38
N LEU A 112 4.00 17.64 1.96
CA LEU A 112 3.55 19.04 1.84
C LEU A 112 4.46 19.87 0.94
N THR A 113 5.64 19.37 0.63
CA THR A 113 6.60 20.09 -0.24
C THR A 113 6.19 19.85 -1.69
N GLU A 114 5.48 20.78 -2.30
CA GLU A 114 4.99 20.74 -3.69
C GLU A 114 5.86 21.59 -4.64
#